data_cef8d5c91eb4d5819682d459d187184c
#
_entry.id   cef8d5c91eb4d5819682d459d187184c
#
_cell.length_a   1.000
_cell.length_b   1.000
_cell.length_c   1.000
_cell.angle_alpha   90.00
_cell.angle_beta   90.00
_cell.angle_gamma   90.00
#
_symmetry.space_group_name_H-M   'P 1'
#
loop_
_entity.id
_entity.type
_entity.pdbx_description
1 polymer ?
#
loop_
_entity_poly.entity_id
_entity_poly.type
_entity_poly.pdbx_seq_one_letter_code
_entity_poly.pdbx_strand_id
1 'polypeptide(L)'
;PENAQVGNYKLSTDFYISQIMSFIDGLELIKPVVMGCSIGGRIILHLAINFPDKFRALIGLQSAGHLDPYYDISWLHRQDVHGGEVCGGIAYGLMAPTSPESDKFETMWHYMQGGPGIFKGDLFFYKFDGNIGNEIKKIDNSKCPIYLLTGEYDYSATPEETKSLADTIGIEMIKMKNVGHFPMSENPKEFLKYLHPVLNKII
;
A
#
# COMPACT_ATOMS: atom_id res chain seq x y z
N PRO A 1 0.41 -16.05 10.18
CA PRO A 1 0.60 -17.43 9.69
C PRO A 1 1.30 -18.26 10.76
N GLU A 2 0.77 -19.45 11.04
CA GLU A 2 1.24 -20.33 12.15
C GLU A 2 2.69 -20.79 11.99
N ASN A 3 3.34 -20.57 10.85
CA ASN A 3 4.68 -21.05 10.52
C ASN A 3 5.59 -19.98 9.88
N ALA A 4 5.40 -18.71 10.21
CA ALA A 4 6.30 -17.65 9.73
C ALA A 4 7.66 -17.71 10.41
N GLN A 5 8.49 -18.69 10.03
CA GLN A 5 9.90 -18.69 10.42
C GLN A 5 10.65 -17.62 9.64
N VAL A 6 11.58 -16.95 10.33
CA VAL A 6 12.45 -15.96 9.68
C VAL A 6 13.12 -16.58 8.45
N GLY A 7 12.91 -15.95 7.29
CA GLY A 7 13.44 -16.39 6.01
C GLY A 7 12.53 -17.33 5.19
N ASN A 8 11.50 -17.93 5.78
CA ASN A 8 10.56 -18.81 5.06
C ASN A 8 9.24 -18.08 4.69
N TYR A 9 8.88 -17.05 5.44
CA TYR A 9 7.72 -16.22 5.13
C TYR A 9 8.05 -15.24 4.01
N LYS A 10 7.43 -15.43 2.86
CA LYS A 10 7.63 -14.61 1.65
C LYS A 10 6.31 -14.48 0.92
N LEU A 11 5.84 -13.27 0.71
CA LEU A 11 4.60 -13.00 -0.02
C LEU A 11 4.91 -12.54 -1.44
N SER A 12 4.31 -13.24 -2.40
CA SER A 12 4.41 -12.93 -3.83
C SER A 12 3.19 -12.15 -4.34
N THR A 13 3.29 -11.56 -5.51
CA THR A 13 2.16 -10.93 -6.22
C THR A 13 1.00 -11.90 -6.40
N ASP A 14 1.27 -13.10 -6.86
CA ASP A 14 0.23 -14.13 -7.09
C ASP A 14 -0.48 -14.51 -5.81
N PHE A 15 0.25 -14.61 -4.69
CA PHE A 15 -0.35 -14.88 -3.39
C PHE A 15 -1.35 -13.76 -3.00
N TYR A 16 -0.93 -12.50 -3.06
CA TYR A 16 -1.81 -11.38 -2.72
C TYR A 16 -3.04 -11.32 -3.61
N ILE A 17 -2.85 -11.43 -4.93
CA ILE A 17 -3.95 -11.39 -5.88
C ILE A 17 -4.93 -12.55 -5.64
N SER A 18 -4.43 -13.76 -5.46
CA SER A 18 -5.29 -14.94 -5.23
C SER A 18 -6.11 -14.81 -3.96
N GLN A 19 -5.54 -14.27 -2.88
CA GLN A 19 -6.27 -14.04 -1.63
C GLN A 19 -7.39 -13.01 -1.81
N ILE A 20 -7.10 -11.89 -2.47
CA ILE A 20 -8.11 -10.84 -2.72
C ILE A 20 -9.22 -11.36 -3.62
N MET A 21 -8.88 -12.04 -4.71
CA MET A 21 -9.87 -12.59 -5.63
C MET A 21 -10.73 -13.67 -4.95
N SER A 22 -10.12 -14.57 -4.16
CA SER A 22 -10.86 -15.57 -3.39
C SER A 22 -11.81 -14.94 -2.37
N PHE A 23 -11.41 -13.84 -1.73
CA PHE A 23 -12.26 -13.09 -0.80
C PHE A 23 -13.46 -12.46 -1.52
N ILE A 24 -13.23 -11.83 -2.68
CA ILE A 24 -14.28 -11.21 -3.51
C ILE A 24 -15.27 -12.27 -3.99
N ASP A 25 -14.77 -13.38 -4.51
CA ASP A 25 -15.61 -14.48 -5.01
C ASP A 25 -16.36 -15.18 -3.86
N GLY A 26 -15.70 -15.41 -2.72
CA GLY A 26 -16.30 -16.05 -1.55
C GLY A 26 -17.42 -15.24 -0.88
N LEU A 27 -17.38 -13.91 -1.02
CA LEU A 27 -18.44 -13.00 -0.57
C LEU A 27 -19.40 -12.60 -1.68
N GLU A 28 -19.25 -13.16 -2.88
CA GLU A 28 -20.09 -12.86 -4.05
C GLU A 28 -20.18 -11.36 -4.37
N LEU A 29 -19.09 -10.62 -4.18
CA LEU A 29 -19.06 -9.17 -4.40
C LEU A 29 -19.09 -8.85 -5.90
N ILE A 30 -20.09 -8.09 -6.32
CA ILE A 30 -20.27 -7.69 -7.72
C ILE A 30 -19.64 -6.32 -7.95
N LYS A 31 -18.55 -6.29 -8.72
CA LYS A 31 -17.78 -5.09 -9.05
C LYS A 31 -17.51 -4.19 -7.82
N PRO A 32 -16.81 -4.70 -6.79
CA PRO A 32 -16.51 -3.90 -5.62
C PRO A 32 -15.57 -2.73 -5.97
N VAL A 33 -15.57 -1.71 -5.13
CA VAL A 33 -14.47 -0.74 -5.05
C VAL A 33 -13.42 -1.32 -4.11
N VAL A 34 -12.16 -1.37 -4.55
CA VAL A 34 -11.06 -1.85 -3.71
C VAL A 34 -10.07 -0.73 -3.49
N MET A 35 -9.70 -0.53 -2.24
CA MET A 35 -8.69 0.45 -1.83
C MET A 35 -7.52 -0.26 -1.15
N GLY A 36 -6.30 0.11 -1.51
CA GLY A 36 -5.08 -0.42 -0.91
C GLY A 36 -4.04 0.67 -0.68
N CYS A 37 -3.29 0.54 0.43
CA CYS A 37 -2.23 1.46 0.80
C CYS A 37 -0.87 0.78 0.73
N SER A 38 0.17 1.47 0.27
CA SER A 38 1.55 0.98 0.23
C SER A 38 1.66 -0.32 -0.58
N ILE A 39 1.97 -1.47 0.02
CA ILE A 39 1.89 -2.78 -0.65
C ILE A 39 0.51 -2.96 -1.30
N GLY A 40 -0.57 -2.65 -0.57
CA GLY A 40 -1.94 -2.66 -1.10
C GLY A 40 -2.11 -1.71 -2.28
N GLY A 41 -1.51 -0.54 -2.24
CA GLY A 41 -1.50 0.41 -3.35
C GLY A 41 -0.81 -0.15 -4.60
N ARG A 42 0.28 -0.90 -4.43
CA ARG A 42 0.93 -1.62 -5.52
C ARG A 42 0.06 -2.76 -6.07
N ILE A 43 -0.58 -3.51 -5.18
CA ILE A 43 -1.48 -4.60 -5.56
C ILE A 43 -2.67 -4.07 -6.38
N ILE A 44 -3.20 -2.89 -6.06
CA ILE A 44 -4.23 -2.21 -6.87
C ILE A 44 -3.80 -2.10 -8.34
N LEU A 45 -2.55 -1.78 -8.61
CA LEU A 45 -2.05 -1.67 -9.99
C LEU A 45 -2.01 -3.03 -10.68
N HIS A 46 -1.60 -4.09 -9.99
CA HIS A 46 -1.66 -5.46 -10.53
C HIS A 46 -3.09 -5.92 -10.79
N LEU A 47 -4.04 -5.56 -9.92
CA LEU A 47 -5.47 -5.85 -10.14
C LEU A 47 -6.00 -5.11 -11.37
N ALA A 48 -5.60 -3.85 -11.56
CA ALA A 48 -5.99 -3.06 -12.73
C ALA A 48 -5.47 -3.64 -14.05
N ILE A 49 -4.26 -4.21 -14.05
CA ILE A 49 -3.66 -4.84 -15.23
C ILE A 49 -4.35 -6.16 -15.56
N ASN A 50 -4.59 -7.01 -14.56
CA ASN A 50 -4.97 -8.40 -14.78
C ASN A 50 -6.49 -8.62 -14.75
N PHE A 51 -7.26 -7.78 -14.04
CA PHE A 51 -8.70 -7.97 -13.79
C PHE A 51 -9.52 -6.69 -13.90
N PRO A 52 -9.31 -5.82 -14.93
CA PRO A 52 -9.98 -4.51 -14.99
C PRO A 52 -11.50 -4.60 -14.96
N ASP A 53 -12.09 -5.66 -15.51
CA ASP A 53 -13.56 -5.82 -15.59
C ASP A 53 -14.20 -6.28 -14.27
N LYS A 54 -13.42 -6.67 -13.28
CA LYS A 54 -13.91 -7.19 -11.99
C LYS A 54 -14.25 -6.09 -10.99
N PHE A 55 -13.81 -4.87 -11.20
CA PHE A 55 -13.93 -3.77 -10.24
C PHE A 55 -14.77 -2.62 -10.79
N ARG A 56 -15.50 -1.93 -9.90
CA ARG A 56 -16.16 -0.65 -10.20
C ARG A 56 -15.14 0.48 -10.26
N ALA A 57 -14.21 0.49 -9.34
CA ALA A 57 -13.07 1.39 -9.28
C ALA A 57 -11.98 0.83 -8.36
N LEU A 58 -10.75 1.31 -8.54
CA LEU A 58 -9.60 0.96 -7.72
C LEU A 58 -8.98 2.24 -7.14
N ILE A 59 -8.64 2.22 -5.84
CA ILE A 59 -8.06 3.36 -5.15
C ILE A 59 -6.70 2.95 -4.60
N GLY A 60 -5.63 3.51 -5.15
CA GLY A 60 -4.26 3.31 -4.67
C GLY A 60 -3.82 4.45 -3.77
N LEU A 61 -3.51 4.12 -2.52
CA LEU A 61 -2.92 5.05 -1.58
C LEU A 61 -1.42 4.78 -1.49
N GLN A 62 -0.59 5.82 -1.49
CA GLN A 62 0.85 5.71 -1.31
C GLN A 62 1.47 4.72 -2.31
N SER A 63 1.16 4.91 -3.59
CA SER A 63 1.53 3.99 -4.68
C SER A 63 2.62 4.58 -5.54
N ALA A 64 3.70 3.84 -5.75
CA ALA A 64 4.75 4.14 -6.71
C ALA A 64 4.92 2.99 -7.70
N GLY A 65 5.40 3.28 -8.90
CA GLY A 65 5.67 2.25 -9.93
C GLY A 65 6.85 1.35 -9.58
N HIS A 66 7.82 1.90 -8.84
CA HIS A 66 9.01 1.23 -8.34
C HIS A 66 9.31 1.71 -6.93
N LEU A 67 9.77 0.81 -6.08
CA LEU A 67 10.29 1.12 -4.75
C LEU A 67 11.54 0.27 -4.51
N ASP A 68 12.58 0.90 -3.96
CA ASP A 68 13.73 0.19 -3.43
C ASP A 68 13.36 -0.36 -2.04
N PRO A 69 13.26 -1.68 -1.87
CA PRO A 69 12.78 -2.25 -0.62
C PRO A 69 13.88 -2.22 0.46
N TYR A 70 13.47 -2.07 1.72
CA TYR A 70 14.33 -2.26 2.89
C TYR A 70 14.76 -3.72 3.10
N TYR A 71 14.45 -4.61 2.18
CA TYR A 71 14.60 -6.07 2.31
C TYR A 71 16.00 -6.51 2.71
N ASP A 72 17.05 -5.86 2.18
CA ASP A 72 18.44 -6.24 2.42
C ASP A 72 19.06 -5.58 3.66
N ILE A 73 18.30 -4.81 4.43
CA ILE A 73 18.78 -4.21 5.67
C ILE A 73 18.99 -5.32 6.71
N SER A 74 20.25 -5.54 7.10
CA SER A 74 20.66 -6.72 7.90
C SER A 74 19.95 -6.84 9.26
N TRP A 75 19.66 -5.74 9.94
CA TRP A 75 18.99 -5.77 11.23
C TRP A 75 17.51 -6.21 11.17
N LEU A 76 16.85 -6.15 10.02
CA LEU A 76 15.52 -6.73 9.81
C LEU A 76 15.53 -8.26 9.82
N HIS A 77 16.70 -8.87 9.72
CA HIS A 77 16.88 -10.32 9.62
C HIS A 77 17.31 -10.98 10.91
N ARG A 78 17.68 -10.20 11.90
CA ARG A 78 18.18 -10.75 13.16
C ARG A 78 17.03 -11.37 13.95
N GLN A 79 17.31 -12.57 14.49
CA GLN A 79 16.36 -13.32 15.33
C GLN A 79 16.50 -12.96 16.82
N ASP A 80 17.62 -12.33 17.18
CA ASP A 80 18.03 -12.01 18.55
C ASP A 80 17.66 -10.58 18.97
N VAL A 81 16.97 -9.84 18.10
CA VAL A 81 16.46 -8.50 18.40
C VAL A 81 14.96 -8.43 18.18
N HIS A 82 14.30 -7.59 18.93
CA HIS A 82 12.88 -7.31 18.75
C HIS A 82 12.65 -6.58 17.42
N GLY A 83 12.22 -7.31 16.40
CA GLY A 83 11.91 -6.71 15.10
C GLY A 83 10.73 -5.74 15.17
N GLY A 84 9.84 -5.91 16.15
CA GLY A 84 8.69 -5.06 16.36
C GLY A 84 9.05 -3.60 16.66
N GLU A 85 10.03 -3.34 17.54
CA GLU A 85 10.44 -1.97 17.86
C GLU A 85 11.05 -1.28 16.65
N VAL A 86 11.82 -2.02 15.85
CA VAL A 86 12.43 -1.47 14.63
C VAL A 86 11.33 -1.14 13.61
N CYS A 87 10.38 -2.05 13.37
CA CYS A 87 9.26 -1.82 12.46
C CYS A 87 8.39 -0.65 12.94
N GLY A 88 8.14 -0.56 14.26
CA GLY A 88 7.43 0.56 14.85
C GLY A 88 8.13 1.90 14.64
N GLY A 89 9.46 1.93 14.82
CA GLY A 89 10.26 3.12 14.57
C GLY A 89 10.23 3.57 13.10
N ILE A 90 10.30 2.63 12.16
CA ILE A 90 10.14 2.92 10.72
C ILE A 90 8.74 3.49 10.45
N ALA A 91 7.70 2.80 10.92
CA ALA A 91 6.32 3.25 10.71
C ALA A 91 6.09 4.65 11.29
N TYR A 92 6.58 4.91 12.51
CA TYR A 92 6.47 6.24 13.13
C TYR A 92 7.16 7.33 12.30
N GLY A 93 8.35 7.03 11.77
CA GLY A 93 9.11 7.96 10.93
C GLY A 93 8.46 8.25 9.57
N LEU A 94 7.58 7.40 9.08
CA LEU A 94 6.85 7.60 7.82
C LEU A 94 5.58 8.46 7.97
N MET A 95 5.15 8.77 9.20
CA MET A 95 3.95 9.55 9.46
C MET A 95 4.23 11.05 9.45
N ALA A 96 3.20 11.84 9.12
CA ALA A 96 3.33 13.29 9.10
C ALA A 96 3.61 13.85 10.49
N PRO A 97 4.49 14.86 10.62
CA PRO A 97 4.73 15.53 11.89
C PRO A 97 3.48 16.26 12.42
N THR A 98 2.54 16.56 11.53
CA THR A 98 1.28 17.23 11.82
C THR A 98 0.14 16.31 12.24
N SER A 99 0.32 14.99 12.13
CA SER A 99 -0.67 14.00 12.56
C SER A 99 -0.78 13.95 14.09
N PRO A 100 -1.99 13.71 14.65
CA PRO A 100 -2.17 13.62 16.10
C PRO A 100 -1.27 12.55 16.73
N GLU A 101 -0.61 12.88 17.82
CA GLU A 101 0.33 11.95 18.49
C GLU A 101 -0.35 10.63 18.92
N SER A 102 -1.60 10.69 19.40
CA SER A 102 -2.38 9.50 19.77
C SER A 102 -2.51 8.53 18.60
N ASP A 103 -2.85 9.05 17.43
CA ASP A 103 -3.09 8.25 16.21
C ASP A 103 -1.76 7.69 15.67
N LYS A 104 -0.69 8.47 15.76
CA LYS A 104 0.66 8.02 15.42
C LYS A 104 1.14 6.88 16.32
N PHE A 105 0.94 7.00 17.64
CA PHE A 105 1.32 5.95 18.58
C PHE A 105 0.49 4.68 18.38
N GLU A 106 -0.80 4.79 18.11
CA GLU A 106 -1.64 3.64 17.80
C GLU A 106 -1.16 2.93 16.52
N THR A 107 -0.88 3.68 15.46
CA THR A 107 -0.33 3.14 14.21
C THR A 107 1.01 2.44 14.44
N MET A 108 1.93 3.08 15.16
CA MET A 108 3.22 2.50 15.55
C MET A 108 3.03 1.19 16.32
N TRP A 109 2.12 1.18 17.29
CA TRP A 109 1.81 0.01 18.11
C TRP A 109 1.38 -1.21 17.28
N HIS A 110 0.57 -1.00 16.24
CA HIS A 110 0.17 -2.08 15.33
C HIS A 110 1.38 -2.72 14.65
N TYR A 111 2.33 -1.92 14.20
CA TYR A 111 3.56 -2.41 13.58
C TYR A 111 4.48 -3.15 14.56
N MET A 112 4.51 -2.73 15.83
CA MET A 112 5.30 -3.40 16.88
C MET A 112 4.80 -4.81 17.22
N GLN A 113 3.57 -5.15 16.88
CA GLN A 113 3.00 -6.47 17.11
C GLN A 113 3.46 -7.54 16.10
N GLY A 114 4.14 -7.11 15.04
CA GLY A 114 4.69 -8.02 14.03
C GLY A 114 5.83 -8.85 14.59
N GLY A 115 5.79 -10.18 14.37
CA GLY A 115 6.87 -11.08 14.73
C GLY A 115 8.11 -10.90 13.85
N PRO A 116 9.26 -11.44 14.29
CA PRO A 116 10.49 -11.42 13.50
C PRO A 116 10.26 -12.04 12.12
N GLY A 117 10.74 -11.37 11.08
CA GLY A 117 10.64 -11.84 9.71
C GLY A 117 9.30 -11.57 9.00
N ILE A 118 8.23 -11.17 9.71
CA ILE A 118 6.95 -10.80 9.08
C ILE A 118 7.15 -9.60 8.15
N PHE A 119 7.63 -8.49 8.67
CA PHE A 119 7.88 -7.29 7.89
C PHE A 119 8.81 -7.53 6.69
N LYS A 120 9.88 -8.30 6.90
CA LYS A 120 10.76 -8.73 5.82
C LYS A 120 10.05 -9.56 4.77
N GLY A 121 9.23 -10.52 5.19
CA GLY A 121 8.49 -11.38 4.28
C GLY A 121 7.46 -10.63 3.44
N ASP A 122 6.83 -9.59 4.02
CA ASP A 122 5.94 -8.70 3.30
C ASP A 122 6.72 -7.88 2.24
N LEU A 123 7.92 -7.40 2.58
CA LEU A 123 8.79 -6.65 1.66
C LEU A 123 9.35 -7.51 0.51
N PHE A 124 9.31 -8.84 0.62
CA PHE A 124 9.72 -9.76 -0.45
C PHE A 124 9.03 -9.45 -1.77
N PHE A 125 7.75 -9.12 -1.72
CA PHE A 125 6.95 -8.66 -2.84
C PHE A 125 7.63 -7.54 -3.66
N TYR A 126 8.13 -6.51 -3.00
CA TYR A 126 8.77 -5.39 -3.71
C TYR A 126 10.08 -5.79 -4.38
N LYS A 127 10.85 -6.67 -3.76
CA LYS A 127 12.16 -7.05 -4.27
C LYS A 127 12.09 -7.97 -5.49
N PHE A 128 11.10 -8.87 -5.54
CA PHE A 128 11.15 -9.99 -6.47
C PHE A 128 10.12 -9.94 -7.59
N ASP A 129 8.88 -9.63 -7.31
CA ASP A 129 7.82 -9.72 -8.32
C ASP A 129 6.78 -8.58 -8.29
N GLY A 130 6.82 -7.73 -7.29
CA GLY A 130 5.89 -6.61 -7.16
C GLY A 130 6.19 -5.40 -8.05
N ASN A 131 7.37 -5.35 -8.68
CA ASN A 131 7.71 -4.29 -9.60
C ASN A 131 6.98 -4.43 -10.92
N ILE A 132 6.20 -3.42 -11.27
CA ILE A 132 5.34 -3.45 -12.45
C ILE A 132 6.10 -3.08 -13.72
N GLY A 133 7.11 -2.19 -13.62
CA GLY A 133 7.91 -1.76 -14.74
C GLY A 133 7.06 -1.24 -15.91
N ASN A 134 7.33 -1.72 -17.12
CA ASN A 134 6.59 -1.33 -18.31
C ASN A 134 5.15 -1.83 -18.38
N GLU A 135 4.75 -2.78 -17.53
CA GLU A 135 3.38 -3.31 -17.46
C GLU A 135 2.37 -2.22 -17.05
N ILE A 136 2.83 -1.16 -16.37
CA ILE A 136 2.00 0.02 -16.03
C ILE A 136 1.25 0.55 -17.24
N LYS A 137 1.87 0.51 -18.42
CA LYS A 137 1.27 0.99 -19.68
C LYS A 137 0.08 0.15 -20.16
N LYS A 138 -0.15 -1.03 -19.57
CA LYS A 138 -1.32 -1.86 -19.85
C LYS A 138 -2.57 -1.44 -19.07
N ILE A 139 -2.41 -0.56 -18.11
CA ILE A 139 -3.53 -0.06 -17.31
C ILE A 139 -4.43 0.79 -18.19
N ASP A 140 -5.67 0.38 -18.32
CA ASP A 140 -6.70 1.09 -19.08
C ASP A 140 -7.74 1.68 -18.11
N ASN A 141 -7.57 2.96 -17.80
CA ASN A 141 -8.45 3.69 -16.89
C ASN A 141 -9.90 3.81 -17.42
N SER A 142 -10.14 3.58 -18.70
CA SER A 142 -11.49 3.58 -19.28
C SER A 142 -12.28 2.32 -18.93
N LYS A 143 -11.60 1.19 -18.68
CA LYS A 143 -12.20 -0.07 -18.25
C LYS A 143 -12.46 -0.11 -16.75
N CYS A 144 -11.50 0.35 -15.97
CA CYS A 144 -11.61 0.43 -14.52
C CYS A 144 -11.04 1.77 -14.04
N PRO A 145 -11.88 2.69 -13.56
CA PRO A 145 -11.39 3.95 -13.01
C PRO A 145 -10.42 3.74 -11.87
N ILE A 146 -9.25 4.39 -11.94
CA ILE A 146 -8.21 4.34 -10.92
C ILE A 146 -8.03 5.73 -10.32
N TYR A 147 -7.91 5.77 -9.01
CA TYR A 147 -7.63 6.97 -8.24
C TYR A 147 -6.35 6.76 -7.44
N LEU A 148 -5.39 7.68 -7.57
CA LEU A 148 -4.14 7.66 -6.83
C LEU A 148 -4.09 8.84 -5.86
N LEU A 149 -3.91 8.53 -4.57
CA LEU A 149 -3.80 9.53 -3.52
C LEU A 149 -2.50 9.30 -2.75
N THR A 150 -1.76 10.39 -2.47
CA THR A 150 -0.48 10.30 -1.75
C THR A 150 -0.36 11.40 -0.71
N GLY A 151 0.14 11.06 0.46
CA GLY A 151 0.40 12.00 1.55
C GLY A 151 1.56 12.93 1.23
N GLU A 152 1.42 14.19 1.63
CA GLU A 152 2.44 15.23 1.45
C GLU A 152 3.79 14.87 2.08
N TYR A 153 3.74 14.15 3.21
CA TYR A 153 4.91 13.73 3.99
C TYR A 153 5.36 12.30 3.73
N ASP A 154 4.76 11.61 2.75
CA ASP A 154 5.22 10.27 2.41
C ASP A 154 6.57 10.34 1.67
N TYR A 155 7.58 9.69 2.22
CA TYR A 155 8.89 9.56 1.59
C TYR A 155 9.20 8.11 1.17
N SER A 156 8.31 7.16 1.45
CA SER A 156 8.41 5.77 0.96
C SER A 156 7.85 5.64 -0.46
N ALA A 157 6.70 6.29 -0.71
CA ALA A 157 6.14 6.47 -2.05
C ALA A 157 5.85 7.96 -2.22
N THR A 158 6.86 8.71 -2.62
CA THR A 158 6.81 10.17 -2.64
C THR A 158 5.70 10.71 -3.56
N PRO A 159 5.19 11.92 -3.29
CA PRO A 159 4.25 12.57 -4.21
C PRO A 159 4.76 12.64 -5.65
N GLU A 160 6.07 12.82 -5.84
CA GLU A 160 6.71 12.89 -7.15
C GLU A 160 6.69 11.54 -7.87
N GLU A 161 6.94 10.45 -7.17
CA GLU A 161 6.86 9.09 -7.73
C GLU A 161 5.43 8.69 -8.05
N THR A 162 4.47 8.99 -7.17
CA THR A 162 3.04 8.76 -7.44
C THR A 162 2.56 9.63 -8.61
N LYS A 163 3.05 10.87 -8.73
CA LYS A 163 2.74 11.74 -9.86
C LYS A 163 3.26 11.15 -11.18
N SER A 164 4.51 10.67 -11.20
CA SER A 164 5.10 10.01 -12.36
C SER A 164 4.30 8.78 -12.79
N LEU A 165 3.83 7.98 -11.80
CA LEU A 165 2.93 6.86 -12.05
C LEU A 165 1.61 7.33 -12.67
N ALA A 166 0.97 8.34 -12.07
CA ALA A 166 -0.30 8.89 -12.54
C ALA A 166 -0.19 9.42 -13.98
N ASP A 167 0.90 10.14 -14.30
CA ASP A 167 1.17 10.63 -15.64
C ASP A 167 1.33 9.50 -16.65
N THR A 168 1.98 8.40 -16.26
CA THR A 168 2.14 7.20 -17.11
C THR A 168 0.81 6.53 -17.43
N ILE A 169 -0.11 6.53 -16.47
CA ILE A 169 -1.48 5.97 -16.63
C ILE A 169 -2.41 6.95 -17.34
N GLY A 170 -2.07 8.25 -17.37
CA GLY A 170 -2.92 9.31 -17.91
C GLY A 170 -4.05 9.76 -16.99
N ILE A 171 -3.81 9.78 -15.66
CA ILE A 171 -4.75 10.22 -14.65
C ILE A 171 -4.17 11.32 -13.77
N GLU A 172 -5.03 12.00 -13.01
CA GLU A 172 -4.60 12.97 -11.99
C GLU A 172 -4.29 12.28 -10.66
N MET A 173 -3.21 12.69 -10.00
CA MET A 173 -2.87 12.30 -8.64
C MET A 173 -3.45 13.31 -7.65
N ILE A 174 -3.98 12.84 -6.53
CA ILE A 174 -4.46 13.68 -5.43
C ILE A 174 -3.38 13.71 -4.34
N LYS A 175 -2.75 14.88 -4.17
CA LYS A 175 -1.83 15.12 -3.06
C LYS A 175 -2.61 15.51 -1.80
N MET A 176 -2.49 14.69 -0.76
CA MET A 176 -3.14 14.90 0.53
C MET A 176 -2.21 15.68 1.46
N LYS A 177 -2.64 16.86 1.91
CA LYS A 177 -1.88 17.66 2.87
C LYS A 177 -1.99 17.12 4.28
N ASN A 178 -1.00 17.39 5.12
CA ASN A 178 -0.96 17.05 6.55
C ASN A 178 -1.07 15.56 6.87
N VAL A 179 -0.76 14.67 5.93
CA VAL A 179 -0.69 13.22 6.15
C VAL A 179 0.56 12.64 5.51
N GLY A 180 1.06 11.56 6.08
CA GLY A 180 2.21 10.80 5.60
C GLY A 180 1.78 9.48 4.96
N HIS A 181 2.47 8.40 5.34
CA HIS A 181 2.33 7.08 4.70
C HIS A 181 1.08 6.30 5.13
N PHE A 182 0.49 6.61 6.27
CA PHE A 182 -0.65 5.86 6.83
C PHE A 182 -1.88 6.75 7.03
N PRO A 183 -2.39 7.42 5.99
CA PRO A 183 -3.41 8.47 6.14
C PRO A 183 -4.66 7.98 6.87
N MET A 184 -5.05 6.70 6.67
CA MET A 184 -6.24 6.13 7.27
C MET A 184 -6.13 5.91 8.79
N SER A 185 -4.92 5.81 9.33
CA SER A 185 -4.69 5.56 10.75
C SER A 185 -3.98 6.71 11.46
N GLU A 186 -3.02 7.36 10.83
CA GLU A 186 -2.29 8.48 11.45
C GLU A 186 -3.08 9.78 11.53
N ASN A 187 -4.03 10.02 10.61
CA ASN A 187 -4.90 11.18 10.61
C ASN A 187 -6.18 10.92 9.80
N PRO A 188 -7.09 10.05 10.29
CA PRO A 188 -8.28 9.66 9.55
C PRO A 188 -9.20 10.85 9.23
N LYS A 189 -9.26 11.85 10.12
CA LYS A 189 -10.08 13.04 9.92
C LYS A 189 -9.61 13.87 8.72
N GLU A 190 -8.30 14.00 8.55
CA GLU A 190 -7.73 14.71 7.39
C GLU A 190 -7.89 13.87 6.13
N PHE A 191 -7.62 12.57 6.20
CA PHE A 191 -7.75 11.63 5.10
C PHE A 191 -9.16 11.64 4.48
N LEU A 192 -10.20 11.63 5.29
CA LEU A 192 -11.59 11.59 4.82
C LEU A 192 -11.96 12.82 3.97
N LYS A 193 -11.31 13.97 4.14
CA LYS A 193 -11.52 15.14 3.27
C LYS A 193 -11.16 14.87 1.81
N TYR A 194 -10.21 13.97 1.57
CA TYR A 194 -9.77 13.58 0.23
C TYR A 194 -10.49 12.34 -0.27
N LEU A 195 -10.79 11.39 0.61
CA LEU A 195 -11.45 10.15 0.23
C LEU A 195 -12.92 10.35 -0.15
N HIS A 196 -13.69 11.14 0.62
CA HIS A 196 -15.12 11.34 0.36
C HIS A 196 -15.39 11.88 -1.06
N PRO A 197 -14.68 12.92 -1.56
CA PRO A 197 -14.86 13.38 -2.94
C PRO A 197 -14.61 12.30 -4.00
N VAL A 198 -13.65 11.38 -3.74
CA VAL A 198 -13.38 10.25 -4.64
C VAL A 198 -14.55 9.27 -4.61
N LEU A 199 -14.99 8.86 -3.43
CA LEU A 199 -16.13 7.94 -3.30
C LEU A 199 -17.39 8.50 -3.95
N ASN A 200 -17.67 9.79 -3.77
CA ASN A 200 -18.82 10.45 -4.40
C ASN A 200 -18.78 10.47 -5.94
N LYS A 201 -17.61 10.32 -6.55
CA LYS A 201 -17.50 10.17 -8.01
C LYS A 201 -17.73 8.73 -8.48
N ILE A 202 -17.58 7.75 -7.59
CA ILE A 202 -17.68 6.32 -7.90
C ILE A 202 -19.11 5.79 -7.69
N ILE A 203 -19.80 6.31 -6.69
CA ILE A 203 -21.16 5.89 -6.28
C ILE A 203 -22.20 6.67 -7.07
#